data_22a2fd2635f41a780e10dbc615f41ca6
#
_entry.id   22a2fd2635f41a780e10dbc615f41ca6
#
_cell.length_a   1.000
_cell.length_b   1.000
_cell.length_c   1.000
_cell.angle_alpha   90.00
_cell.angle_beta   90.00
_cell.angle_gamma   90.00
#
_symmetry.space_group_name_H-M   'P 1'
#
loop_
_entity.id
_entity.type
_entity.pdbx_description
1 polymer ?
#
loop_
_entity_poly.entity_id
_entity_poly.type
_entity_poly.pdbx_seq_one_letter_code
_entity_poly.pdbx_strand_id
1 'polypeptide(L)'
;MKITRLGRFASILLIALFSLPAMSAPKRSEQHFLYVASPGVRNYTEYGGVGVLVFDIDQGYKFVRRIPTWNVPAGEKPENVKGIAASAKTGRIYVTSLTHTIALDAVSGKVIWDKTFEGGCDRLAISPDGRTLYIPQFEGPSWHVVNADNGDVITTITTNSGSHNTIYSADGTHVYLAGLRSPMLSVVDAKTQKVESQVGPFANSIRPFTVNGKNSLVFVNVNGLLGFEVGDLQTGKKLYHVEIEGYKQGEVKRHGCPSHGIALTPDEKELWVADCANTAIHVFDATVMPPKQKTSFKMRDCVGWISFSMDGKVAYSSTGEVVDVASKKVVAALQDEAGHEVQSEKLLDLTIAEGKVIGAGNQFGVGKK
;
A
#
# COMPACT_ATOMS: atom_id res chain seq x y z
N MET A 1 53.47 -38.52 -75.65
CA MET A 1 53.30 -37.42 -74.71
C MET A 1 51.87 -37.45 -74.21
N LYS A 2 51.69 -38.03 -72.98
CA LYS A 2 50.38 -38.25 -72.38
C LYS A 2 50.08 -37.12 -71.36
N ILE A 3 48.99 -36.41 -71.59
CA ILE A 3 48.51 -35.35 -70.69
C ILE A 3 47.46 -36.00 -69.80
N THR A 4 47.72 -36.04 -68.50
CA THR A 4 46.82 -36.51 -67.43
C THR A 4 45.98 -35.35 -66.94
N ARG A 5 44.64 -35.45 -67.02
CA ARG A 5 43.68 -34.51 -66.43
C ARG A 5 43.42 -34.87 -64.97
N LEU A 6 43.68 -33.98 -64.04
CA LEU A 6 43.26 -34.07 -62.64
C LEU A 6 41.82 -33.59 -62.50
N GLY A 7 40.96 -34.50 -62.04
CA GLY A 7 39.57 -34.19 -61.68
C GLY A 7 39.56 -33.63 -60.22
N ARG A 8 38.91 -32.46 -60.08
CA ARG A 8 38.59 -31.87 -58.74
C ARG A 8 37.24 -32.40 -58.30
N PHE A 9 37.22 -33.16 -57.20
CA PHE A 9 35.96 -33.48 -56.50
C PHE A 9 35.65 -32.33 -55.51
N ALA A 10 34.53 -31.66 -55.68
CA ALA A 10 33.99 -30.70 -54.76
C ALA A 10 33.04 -31.42 -53.79
N SER A 11 33.46 -31.58 -52.54
CA SER A 11 32.61 -32.10 -51.48
C SER A 11 31.69 -31.00 -50.97
N ILE A 12 30.38 -31.14 -51.24
CA ILE A 12 29.33 -30.27 -50.70
C ILE A 12 29.00 -30.78 -49.27
N LEU A 13 29.37 -30.01 -48.27
CA LEU A 13 29.05 -30.24 -46.87
C LEU A 13 27.62 -29.72 -46.60
N LEU A 14 26.65 -30.61 -46.49
CA LEU A 14 25.26 -30.27 -46.16
C LEU A 14 25.19 -30.06 -44.64
N ILE A 15 25.12 -28.82 -44.17
CA ILE A 15 24.86 -28.49 -42.76
C ILE A 15 23.36 -28.57 -42.54
N ALA A 16 22.92 -29.62 -41.88
CA ALA A 16 21.56 -29.77 -41.38
C ALA A 16 21.38 -28.88 -40.13
N LEU A 17 20.70 -27.76 -40.28
CA LEU A 17 20.23 -26.93 -39.15
C LEU A 17 19.10 -27.68 -38.42
N PHE A 18 19.43 -28.33 -37.31
CA PHE A 18 18.42 -28.80 -36.37
C PHE A 18 17.86 -27.60 -35.60
N SER A 19 16.66 -27.16 -35.93
CA SER A 19 15.89 -26.23 -35.11
C SER A 19 15.42 -26.98 -33.85
N LEU A 20 16.05 -26.72 -32.72
CA LEU A 20 15.56 -27.15 -31.40
C LEU A 20 14.22 -26.46 -31.17
N PRO A 21 13.16 -27.20 -30.76
CA PRO A 21 11.91 -26.57 -30.36
C PRO A 21 12.21 -25.70 -29.13
N ALA A 22 11.81 -24.44 -29.18
CA ALA A 22 11.85 -23.56 -28.01
C ALA A 22 10.96 -24.19 -26.91
N MET A 23 11.58 -24.76 -25.90
CA MET A 23 10.87 -25.19 -24.71
C MET A 23 10.27 -23.93 -24.08
N SER A 24 8.95 -23.80 -24.09
CA SER A 24 8.26 -22.80 -23.30
C SER A 24 8.60 -23.04 -21.84
N ALA A 25 9.07 -21.99 -21.15
CA ALA A 25 9.29 -22.08 -19.70
C ALA A 25 8.00 -22.58 -19.01
N PRO A 26 8.10 -23.45 -18.00
CA PRO A 26 6.93 -23.93 -17.30
C PRO A 26 6.14 -22.75 -16.77
N LYS A 27 4.83 -22.73 -17.05
CA LYS A 27 3.92 -21.68 -16.59
C LYS A 27 3.96 -21.69 -15.06
N ARG A 28 4.43 -20.62 -14.44
CA ARG A 28 4.46 -20.51 -12.96
C ARG A 28 3.05 -20.75 -12.44
N SER A 29 2.91 -21.59 -11.42
CA SER A 29 1.62 -21.85 -10.79
C SER A 29 1.07 -20.60 -10.09
N GLU A 30 1.95 -19.76 -9.54
CA GLU A 30 1.62 -18.50 -8.86
C GLU A 30 2.50 -17.38 -9.39
N GLN A 31 1.94 -16.18 -9.43
CA GLN A 31 2.59 -14.93 -9.84
C GLN A 31 2.30 -13.86 -8.79
N HIS A 32 3.31 -13.07 -8.46
CA HIS A 32 3.22 -12.01 -7.46
C HIS A 32 3.36 -10.65 -8.13
N PHE A 33 2.42 -9.77 -7.87
CA PHE A 33 2.40 -8.44 -8.47
C PHE A 33 2.23 -7.36 -7.41
N LEU A 34 2.95 -6.24 -7.58
CA LEU A 34 2.75 -5.01 -6.82
C LEU A 34 1.87 -4.06 -7.64
N TYR A 35 0.79 -3.59 -7.04
CA TYR A 35 -0.13 -2.61 -7.60
C TYR A 35 0.12 -1.27 -6.93
N VAL A 36 0.38 -0.24 -7.73
CA VAL A 36 0.74 1.11 -7.26
C VAL A 36 -0.19 2.13 -7.89
N ALA A 37 -1.06 2.74 -7.10
CA ALA A 37 -1.99 3.74 -7.61
C ALA A 37 -1.33 5.13 -7.64
N SER A 38 -1.47 5.83 -8.78
CA SER A 38 -0.81 7.09 -9.09
C SER A 38 -1.79 8.10 -9.71
N PRO A 39 -1.60 9.44 -9.44
CA PRO A 39 -0.58 10.04 -8.61
C PRO A 39 -0.85 9.76 -7.12
N GLY A 40 0.10 9.16 -6.44
CA GLY A 40 -0.05 8.67 -5.07
C GLY A 40 0.69 9.50 -4.02
N VAL A 41 1.45 10.51 -4.43
CA VAL A 41 2.04 11.56 -3.58
C VAL A 41 1.49 12.88 -4.06
N ARG A 42 0.52 13.47 -3.35
CA ARG A 42 -0.22 14.62 -3.84
C ARG A 42 -0.76 14.32 -5.25
N ASN A 43 -0.88 15.34 -6.10
CA ASN A 43 -1.23 15.20 -7.52
C ASN A 43 0.00 15.35 -8.44
N TYR A 44 1.16 14.88 -7.97
CA TYR A 44 2.43 14.95 -8.68
C TYR A 44 2.48 13.85 -9.74
N THR A 45 2.42 14.24 -11.01
CA THR A 45 2.42 13.28 -12.14
C THR A 45 3.81 12.84 -12.54
N GLU A 46 4.85 13.57 -12.15
CA GLU A 46 6.25 13.22 -12.39
C GLU A 46 6.68 11.89 -11.72
N TYR A 47 5.92 11.41 -10.75
CA TYR A 47 6.21 10.17 -10.01
C TYR A 47 5.31 9.00 -10.42
N GLY A 48 5.23 8.72 -11.71
CA GLY A 48 4.48 7.56 -12.21
C GLY A 48 3.17 7.88 -12.93
N GLY A 49 2.89 9.16 -13.23
CA GLY A 49 1.73 9.57 -14.06
C GLY A 49 0.38 9.31 -13.38
N VAL A 50 -0.59 8.79 -14.16
CA VAL A 50 -1.97 8.53 -13.72
C VAL A 50 -2.35 7.08 -14.01
N GLY A 51 -3.06 6.43 -13.07
CA GLY A 51 -3.55 5.06 -13.20
C GLY A 51 -2.97 4.13 -12.13
N VAL A 52 -3.23 2.83 -12.26
CA VAL A 52 -2.61 1.81 -11.40
C VAL A 52 -1.50 1.11 -12.18
N LEU A 53 -0.27 1.28 -11.71
CA LEU A 53 0.90 0.61 -12.28
C LEU A 53 1.02 -0.78 -11.66
N VAL A 54 1.34 -1.76 -12.48
CA VAL A 54 1.50 -3.16 -12.06
C VAL A 54 2.94 -3.58 -12.32
N PHE A 55 3.59 -4.13 -11.30
CA PHE A 55 4.98 -4.59 -11.33
C PHE A 55 5.03 -6.09 -11.01
N ASP A 56 5.84 -6.84 -11.76
CA ASP A 56 6.10 -8.27 -11.50
C ASP A 56 7.18 -8.39 -10.40
N ILE A 57 6.76 -8.81 -9.21
CA ILE A 57 7.65 -9.00 -8.05
C ILE A 57 8.66 -10.10 -8.33
N ASP A 58 8.23 -11.18 -8.96
CA ASP A 58 9.06 -12.35 -9.26
C ASP A 58 10.17 -12.05 -10.28
N GLN A 59 10.01 -10.98 -11.06
CA GLN A 59 11.01 -10.50 -12.01
C GLN A 59 11.71 -9.22 -11.55
N GLY A 60 11.88 -9.03 -10.24
CA GLY A 60 12.60 -7.90 -9.67
C GLY A 60 11.87 -6.57 -9.83
N TYR A 61 10.54 -6.58 -9.72
CA TYR A 61 9.67 -5.39 -9.83
C TYR A 61 9.68 -4.76 -11.22
N LYS A 62 9.79 -5.58 -12.26
CA LYS A 62 9.68 -5.11 -13.64
C LYS A 62 8.26 -4.58 -13.89
N PHE A 63 8.17 -3.38 -14.51
CA PHE A 63 6.90 -2.84 -14.97
C PHE A 63 6.23 -3.79 -15.96
N VAL A 64 4.93 -4.05 -15.76
CA VAL A 64 4.13 -4.96 -16.60
C VAL A 64 3.12 -4.18 -17.43
N ARG A 65 2.34 -3.33 -16.77
CA ARG A 65 1.27 -2.55 -17.43
C ARG A 65 0.76 -1.43 -16.54
N ARG A 66 0.01 -0.54 -17.15
CA ARG A 66 -0.79 0.50 -16.51
C ARG A 66 -2.26 0.22 -16.70
N ILE A 67 -3.03 0.20 -15.61
CA ILE A 67 -4.50 0.13 -15.65
C ILE A 67 -5.02 1.57 -15.60
N PRO A 68 -5.78 2.04 -16.61
CA PRO A 68 -6.39 3.35 -16.56
C PRO A 68 -7.39 3.49 -15.40
N THR A 69 -7.42 4.65 -14.78
CA THR A 69 -8.44 5.01 -13.78
C THR A 69 -9.36 6.08 -14.36
N TRP A 70 -9.11 7.34 -14.06
CA TRP A 70 -9.95 8.47 -14.52
C TRP A 70 -9.26 9.25 -15.62
N ASN A 71 -10.05 9.76 -16.56
CA ASN A 71 -9.54 10.68 -17.58
C ASN A 71 -9.22 12.03 -16.94
N VAL A 72 -8.05 12.57 -17.29
CA VAL A 72 -7.66 13.94 -16.94
C VAL A 72 -7.84 14.81 -18.17
N PRO A 73 -8.72 15.81 -18.16
CA PRO A 73 -8.89 16.71 -19.28
C PRO A 73 -7.57 17.44 -19.63
N ALA A 74 -7.40 17.75 -20.90
CA ALA A 74 -6.20 18.43 -21.38
C ALA A 74 -6.02 19.79 -20.66
N GLY A 75 -4.83 19.99 -20.06
CA GLY A 75 -4.50 21.20 -19.31
C GLY A 75 -4.94 21.20 -17.84
N GLU A 76 -5.64 20.17 -17.39
CA GLU A 76 -6.00 20.00 -15.98
C GLU A 76 -4.99 19.10 -15.24
N LYS A 77 -4.97 19.23 -13.90
CA LYS A 77 -4.20 18.35 -13.04
C LYS A 77 -5.11 17.19 -12.58
N PRO A 78 -4.56 15.97 -12.48
CA PRO A 78 -5.32 14.86 -11.92
C PRO A 78 -5.64 15.08 -10.45
N GLU A 79 -6.70 14.44 -9.98
CA GLU A 79 -6.93 14.31 -8.55
C GLU A 79 -5.84 13.46 -7.90
N ASN A 80 -5.51 13.82 -6.66
CA ASN A 80 -4.65 12.98 -5.83
C ASN A 80 -5.36 11.66 -5.50
N VAL A 81 -4.74 10.54 -5.81
CA VAL A 81 -5.20 9.23 -5.32
C VAL A 81 -5.01 9.16 -3.82
N LYS A 82 -6.06 8.76 -3.11
CA LYS A 82 -6.13 8.79 -1.65
C LYS A 82 -5.95 7.42 -0.99
N GLY A 83 -6.35 6.35 -1.65
CA GLY A 83 -6.24 5.01 -1.12
C GLY A 83 -6.33 3.92 -2.17
N ILE A 84 -5.87 2.73 -1.81
CA ILE A 84 -6.04 1.49 -2.57
C ILE A 84 -6.37 0.34 -1.61
N ALA A 85 -7.32 -0.50 -1.97
CA ALA A 85 -7.63 -1.72 -1.25
C ALA A 85 -7.89 -2.86 -2.24
N ALA A 86 -7.73 -4.11 -1.81
CA ALA A 86 -7.97 -5.27 -2.65
C ALA A 86 -8.62 -6.41 -1.87
N SER A 87 -9.37 -7.25 -2.58
CA SER A 87 -9.99 -8.45 -2.02
C SER A 87 -9.71 -9.66 -2.90
N ALA A 88 -9.03 -10.66 -2.34
CA ALA A 88 -8.84 -11.94 -3.01
C ALA A 88 -10.17 -12.73 -3.14
N LYS A 89 -11.15 -12.47 -2.28
CA LYS A 89 -12.47 -13.13 -2.34
C LYS A 89 -13.27 -12.73 -3.57
N THR A 90 -13.14 -11.47 -4.01
CA THR A 90 -13.88 -10.93 -5.15
C THR A 90 -13.01 -10.69 -6.39
N GLY A 91 -11.68 -10.81 -6.27
CA GLY A 91 -10.74 -10.54 -7.33
C GLY A 91 -10.68 -9.07 -7.75
N ARG A 92 -11.04 -8.16 -6.86
CA ARG A 92 -11.16 -6.71 -7.15
C ARG A 92 -10.12 -5.88 -6.44
N ILE A 93 -9.77 -4.76 -7.06
CA ILE A 93 -9.09 -3.63 -6.43
C ILE A 93 -10.02 -2.43 -6.42
N TYR A 94 -9.89 -1.61 -5.38
CA TYR A 94 -10.65 -0.38 -5.18
C TYR A 94 -9.67 0.76 -5.01
N VAL A 95 -9.85 1.84 -5.75
CA VAL A 95 -8.99 3.02 -5.69
C VAL A 95 -9.84 4.24 -5.42
N THR A 96 -9.45 5.04 -4.43
CA THR A 96 -10.10 6.34 -4.15
C THR A 96 -9.23 7.49 -4.63
N SER A 97 -9.85 8.51 -5.22
CA SER A 97 -9.28 9.84 -5.40
C SER A 97 -9.90 10.80 -4.39
N LEU A 98 -9.80 12.11 -4.62
CA LEU A 98 -10.46 13.11 -3.77
C LEU A 98 -11.99 13.02 -3.82
N THR A 99 -12.57 12.66 -4.97
CA THR A 99 -14.03 12.67 -5.17
C THR A 99 -14.59 11.31 -5.58
N HIS A 100 -13.78 10.46 -6.21
CA HIS A 100 -14.20 9.18 -6.78
C HIS A 100 -13.71 7.97 -5.99
N THR A 101 -14.47 6.89 -6.09
CA THR A 101 -13.98 5.54 -5.85
C THR A 101 -14.30 4.67 -7.06
N ILE A 102 -13.29 4.00 -7.59
CA ILE A 102 -13.41 3.06 -8.71
C ILE A 102 -13.13 1.64 -8.23
N ALA A 103 -13.96 0.69 -8.63
CA ALA A 103 -13.72 -0.74 -8.48
C ALA A 103 -13.29 -1.34 -9.82
N LEU A 104 -12.18 -2.05 -9.81
CA LEU A 104 -11.59 -2.68 -10.97
C LEU A 104 -11.46 -4.19 -10.75
N ASP A 105 -11.68 -4.97 -11.79
CA ASP A 105 -11.19 -6.35 -11.81
C ASP A 105 -9.66 -6.34 -11.77
N ALA A 106 -9.06 -6.99 -10.79
CA ALA A 106 -7.63 -6.89 -10.56
C ALA A 106 -6.81 -7.54 -11.70
N VAL A 107 -7.33 -8.59 -12.33
CA VAL A 107 -6.63 -9.32 -13.38
C VAL A 107 -6.75 -8.62 -14.74
N SER A 108 -7.96 -8.28 -15.15
CA SER A 108 -8.20 -7.66 -16.46
C SER A 108 -8.05 -6.14 -16.47
N GLY A 109 -8.17 -5.48 -15.31
CA GLY A 109 -8.20 -4.02 -15.19
C GLY A 109 -9.52 -3.39 -15.64
N LYS A 110 -10.56 -4.17 -15.92
CA LYS A 110 -11.87 -3.64 -16.33
C LYS A 110 -12.57 -2.95 -15.18
N VAL A 111 -13.18 -1.80 -15.46
CA VAL A 111 -14.03 -1.07 -14.51
C VAL A 111 -15.28 -1.90 -14.23
N ILE A 112 -15.56 -2.11 -12.95
CA ILE A 112 -16.78 -2.77 -12.46
C ILE A 112 -17.81 -1.70 -12.11
N TRP A 113 -17.40 -0.69 -11.35
CA TRP A 113 -18.17 0.52 -11.08
C TRP A 113 -17.23 1.69 -10.78
N ASP A 114 -17.71 2.91 -10.99
CA ASP A 114 -17.05 4.18 -10.65
C ASP A 114 -18.12 5.12 -10.08
N LYS A 115 -17.90 5.62 -8.87
CA LYS A 115 -18.87 6.48 -8.16
C LYS A 115 -18.20 7.62 -7.42
N THR A 116 -18.92 8.72 -7.33
CA THR A 116 -18.62 9.83 -6.44
C THR A 116 -19.39 9.69 -5.13
N PHE A 117 -18.81 10.21 -4.06
CA PHE A 117 -19.42 10.17 -2.74
C PHE A 117 -19.52 11.58 -2.15
N GLU A 118 -20.60 11.84 -1.43
CA GLU A 118 -20.79 13.12 -0.75
C GLU A 118 -19.65 13.38 0.24
N GLY A 119 -19.06 14.57 0.19
CA GLY A 119 -17.91 14.94 1.01
C GLY A 119 -16.58 14.34 0.55
N GLY A 120 -16.55 13.71 -0.64
CA GLY A 120 -15.34 13.16 -1.23
C GLY A 120 -14.90 11.83 -0.61
N CYS A 121 -13.66 11.44 -0.91
CA CYS A 121 -13.08 10.16 -0.48
C CYS A 121 -11.67 10.33 0.09
N ASP A 122 -11.29 9.41 0.97
CA ASP A 122 -9.92 9.30 1.47
C ASP A 122 -9.51 7.80 1.59
N ARG A 123 -8.64 7.44 2.51
CA ARG A 123 -7.98 6.15 2.60
C ARG A 123 -8.93 5.05 3.12
N LEU A 124 -9.46 4.30 2.17
CA LEU A 124 -10.48 3.27 2.37
C LEU A 124 -9.94 1.97 2.97
N ALA A 125 -10.85 1.13 3.48
CA ALA A 125 -10.59 -0.26 3.81
C ALA A 125 -11.71 -1.17 3.28
N ILE A 126 -11.35 -2.42 2.94
CA ILE A 126 -12.27 -3.48 2.54
C ILE A 126 -12.36 -4.54 3.64
N SER A 127 -13.55 -5.06 3.88
CA SER A 127 -13.76 -6.18 4.80
C SER A 127 -13.04 -7.45 4.33
N PRO A 128 -12.58 -8.33 5.22
CA PRO A 128 -11.91 -9.58 4.85
C PRO A 128 -12.76 -10.51 3.97
N ASP A 129 -14.08 -10.41 4.04
CA ASP A 129 -15.00 -11.16 3.17
C ASP A 129 -15.22 -10.50 1.79
N GLY A 130 -14.69 -9.30 1.59
CA GLY A 130 -14.75 -8.56 0.33
C GLY A 130 -16.09 -7.89 0.02
N ARG A 131 -17.00 -7.76 0.99
CA ARG A 131 -18.38 -7.28 0.76
C ARG A 131 -18.62 -5.83 1.13
N THR A 132 -17.85 -5.30 2.07
CA THR A 132 -18.09 -3.97 2.65
C THR A 132 -16.86 -3.10 2.57
N LEU A 133 -16.99 -1.91 1.98
CA LEU A 133 -15.99 -0.86 2.00
C LEU A 133 -16.34 0.17 3.07
N TYR A 134 -15.33 0.65 3.77
CA TYR A 134 -15.41 1.86 4.57
C TYR A 134 -14.61 2.95 3.87
N ILE A 135 -15.30 3.99 3.41
CA ILE A 135 -14.74 5.10 2.64
C ILE A 135 -14.87 6.37 3.48
N PRO A 136 -13.76 6.90 4.02
CA PRO A 136 -13.81 8.19 4.72
C PRO A 136 -14.16 9.31 3.73
N GLN A 137 -14.94 10.28 4.15
CA GLN A 137 -15.03 11.56 3.46
C GLN A 137 -13.65 12.25 3.48
N PHE A 138 -13.39 13.14 2.54
CA PHE A 138 -12.14 13.90 2.54
C PHE A 138 -12.15 14.94 3.68
N GLU A 139 -11.51 14.60 4.79
CA GLU A 139 -11.46 15.41 6.03
C GLU A 139 -12.84 15.83 6.56
N GLY A 140 -13.88 15.11 6.17
CA GLY A 140 -15.26 15.39 6.53
C GLY A 140 -15.65 14.80 7.90
N PRO A 141 -16.96 14.89 8.27
CA PRO A 141 -17.43 14.39 9.56
C PRO A 141 -17.58 12.86 9.60
N SER A 142 -17.62 12.16 8.45
CA SER A 142 -18.20 10.82 8.38
C SER A 142 -17.42 9.85 7.51
N TRP A 143 -17.75 8.56 7.66
CA TRP A 143 -17.36 7.45 6.79
C TRP A 143 -18.61 6.87 6.12
N HIS A 144 -18.56 6.67 4.81
CA HIS A 144 -19.54 5.88 4.09
C HIS A 144 -19.22 4.39 4.24
N VAL A 145 -20.21 3.61 4.65
CA VAL A 145 -20.19 2.16 4.61
C VAL A 145 -20.87 1.74 3.32
N VAL A 146 -20.16 1.06 2.45
CA VAL A 146 -20.54 0.89 1.05
C VAL A 146 -20.56 -0.60 0.69
N ASN A 147 -21.55 -1.00 -0.08
CA ASN A 147 -21.57 -2.33 -0.72
C ASN A 147 -20.46 -2.40 -1.78
N ALA A 148 -19.50 -3.27 -1.56
CA ALA A 148 -18.33 -3.40 -2.43
C ALA A 148 -18.67 -3.94 -3.84
N ASP A 149 -19.83 -4.59 -4.03
CA ASP A 149 -20.23 -5.15 -5.32
C ASP A 149 -20.69 -4.10 -6.31
N ASN A 150 -21.37 -3.06 -5.82
CA ASN A 150 -22.03 -2.07 -6.68
C ASN A 150 -21.75 -0.60 -6.30
N GLY A 151 -21.04 -0.35 -5.19
CA GLY A 151 -20.73 0.99 -4.73
C GLY A 151 -21.90 1.73 -4.05
N ASP A 152 -23.00 1.08 -3.69
CA ASP A 152 -24.12 1.72 -3.03
C ASP A 152 -23.84 1.94 -1.54
N VAL A 153 -24.17 3.13 -1.03
CA VAL A 153 -24.03 3.45 0.40
C VAL A 153 -25.07 2.66 1.20
N ILE A 154 -24.59 1.84 2.14
CA ILE A 154 -25.44 1.07 3.08
C ILE A 154 -25.82 1.96 4.25
N THR A 155 -24.84 2.65 4.83
CA THR A 155 -25.02 3.57 5.94
C THR A 155 -23.84 4.55 6.04
N THR A 156 -23.94 5.49 6.96
CA THR A 156 -22.88 6.48 7.23
C THR A 156 -22.59 6.52 8.73
N ILE A 157 -21.30 6.51 9.09
CA ILE A 157 -20.84 6.61 10.47
C ILE A 157 -20.24 7.98 10.69
N THR A 158 -20.84 8.78 11.56
CA THR A 158 -20.41 10.14 11.87
C THR A 158 -19.64 10.17 13.17
N THR A 159 -18.39 10.64 13.12
CA THR A 159 -17.52 10.82 14.29
C THR A 159 -17.13 12.29 14.52
N ASN A 160 -17.32 13.15 13.52
CA ASN A 160 -16.92 14.58 13.52
C ASN A 160 -15.40 14.78 13.72
N SER A 161 -14.59 13.76 13.40
CA SER A 161 -13.14 13.75 13.68
C SER A 161 -12.27 14.23 12.50
N GLY A 162 -12.84 14.60 11.35
CA GLY A 162 -12.09 14.89 10.14
C GLY A 162 -11.58 13.59 9.50
N SER A 163 -12.51 12.80 8.97
CA SER A 163 -12.29 11.42 8.50
C SER A 163 -11.11 11.29 7.55
N HIS A 164 -10.24 10.28 7.78
CA HIS A 164 -9.01 10.11 7.01
C HIS A 164 -8.58 8.66 6.84
N ASN A 165 -8.02 8.02 7.86
CA ASN A 165 -7.49 6.66 7.77
C ASN A 165 -8.46 5.63 8.32
N THR A 166 -8.53 4.48 7.64
CA THR A 166 -9.45 3.39 7.99
C THR A 166 -8.71 2.06 7.92
N ILE A 167 -8.73 1.29 9.01
CA ILE A 167 -8.16 -0.06 9.03
C ILE A 167 -9.25 -1.04 9.47
N TYR A 168 -9.45 -2.10 8.69
CA TYR A 168 -10.24 -3.26 9.09
C TYR A 168 -9.38 -4.21 9.92
N SER A 169 -9.90 -4.74 11.02
CA SER A 169 -9.22 -5.80 11.77
C SER A 169 -9.07 -7.06 10.91
N ALA A 170 -8.00 -7.82 11.14
CA ALA A 170 -7.71 -9.01 10.35
C ALA A 170 -8.80 -10.09 10.47
N ASP A 171 -9.45 -10.17 11.64
CA ASP A 171 -10.56 -11.09 11.91
C ASP A 171 -11.93 -10.57 11.41
N GLY A 172 -11.99 -9.33 10.91
CA GLY A 172 -13.19 -8.70 10.39
C GLY A 172 -14.21 -8.27 11.44
N THR A 173 -13.86 -8.29 12.72
CA THR A 173 -14.79 -7.95 13.81
C THR A 173 -14.90 -6.44 14.05
N HIS A 174 -13.83 -5.68 13.78
CA HIS A 174 -13.76 -4.26 14.06
C HIS A 174 -13.25 -3.45 12.87
N VAL A 175 -13.60 -2.17 12.87
CA VAL A 175 -13.02 -1.17 11.96
C VAL A 175 -12.51 0.01 12.79
N TYR A 176 -11.27 0.41 12.55
CA TYR A 176 -10.61 1.49 13.26
C TYR A 176 -10.63 2.74 12.39
N LEU A 177 -11.14 3.84 12.94
CA LEU A 177 -11.38 5.10 12.25
C LEU A 177 -10.58 6.22 12.90
N ALA A 178 -9.63 6.79 12.18
CA ALA A 178 -8.86 7.95 12.63
C ALA A 178 -9.11 9.18 11.76
N GLY A 179 -9.32 10.30 12.41
CA GLY A 179 -9.54 11.59 11.74
C GLY A 179 -8.50 12.63 12.13
N LEU A 180 -8.24 13.56 11.20
CA LEU A 180 -7.18 14.57 11.31
C LEU A 180 -7.43 15.66 12.35
N ARG A 181 -8.64 15.70 12.95
CA ARG A 181 -9.07 16.75 13.91
C ARG A 181 -9.44 16.17 15.27
N SER A 182 -9.03 14.93 15.56
CA SER A 182 -9.34 14.28 16.83
C SER A 182 -8.13 13.55 17.40
N PRO A 183 -7.88 13.64 18.72
CA PRO A 183 -6.91 12.82 19.42
C PRO A 183 -7.48 11.44 19.81
N MET A 184 -8.69 11.10 19.32
CA MET A 184 -9.37 9.84 19.64
C MET A 184 -9.43 8.96 18.39
N LEU A 185 -9.08 7.69 18.53
CA LEU A 185 -9.37 6.64 17.57
C LEU A 185 -10.74 6.06 17.88
N SER A 186 -11.63 6.01 16.89
CA SER A 186 -12.94 5.33 17.06
C SER A 186 -12.83 3.87 16.66
N VAL A 187 -13.40 2.98 17.48
CA VAL A 187 -13.53 1.55 17.20
C VAL A 187 -14.98 1.27 16.85
N VAL A 188 -15.19 0.67 15.70
CA VAL A 188 -16.51 0.34 15.16
C VAL A 188 -16.68 -1.17 15.18
N ASP A 189 -17.79 -1.65 15.73
CA ASP A 189 -18.23 -3.03 15.56
C ASP A 189 -18.69 -3.23 14.11
N ALA A 190 -17.98 -4.11 13.38
CA ALA A 190 -18.19 -4.30 11.94
C ALA A 190 -19.56 -4.92 11.60
N LYS A 191 -20.18 -5.63 12.52
CA LYS A 191 -21.48 -6.27 12.32
C LYS A 191 -22.63 -5.26 12.46
N THR A 192 -22.57 -4.42 13.50
CA THR A 192 -23.62 -3.42 13.78
C THR A 192 -23.37 -2.09 13.08
N GLN A 193 -22.14 -1.87 12.59
CA GLN A 193 -21.68 -0.64 11.94
C GLN A 193 -21.85 0.61 12.84
N LYS A 194 -21.62 0.42 14.14
CA LYS A 194 -21.71 1.48 15.15
C LYS A 194 -20.39 1.64 15.89
N VAL A 195 -20.05 2.88 16.23
CA VAL A 195 -18.94 3.15 17.15
C VAL A 195 -19.29 2.54 18.52
N GLU A 196 -18.47 1.62 18.98
CA GLU A 196 -18.65 0.95 20.27
C GLU A 196 -17.72 1.48 21.36
N SER A 197 -16.53 1.96 20.97
CA SER A 197 -15.54 2.50 21.90
C SER A 197 -14.61 3.51 21.21
N GLN A 198 -13.80 4.16 22.05
CA GLN A 198 -12.73 5.06 21.57
C GLN A 198 -11.46 4.82 22.36
N VAL A 199 -10.31 5.07 21.72
CA VAL A 199 -8.97 4.96 22.33
C VAL A 199 -8.30 6.32 22.34
N GLY A 200 -7.76 6.70 23.49
CA GLY A 200 -7.11 7.98 23.71
C GLY A 200 -7.53 8.64 25.03
N PRO A 201 -7.39 10.00 25.20
CA PRO A 201 -6.86 10.89 24.17
C PRO A 201 -5.34 10.71 23.96
N PHE A 202 -4.90 10.72 22.71
CA PHE A 202 -3.50 10.86 22.35
C PHE A 202 -3.06 12.32 22.55
N ALA A 203 -1.74 12.58 22.43
CA ALA A 203 -1.20 13.93 22.69
C ALA A 203 -1.70 14.98 21.69
N ASN A 204 -2.06 14.58 20.48
CA ASN A 204 -2.59 15.45 19.43
C ASN A 204 -3.45 14.65 18.45
N SER A 205 -3.97 15.30 17.41
CA SER A 205 -4.73 14.64 16.32
C SER A 205 -3.93 13.52 15.69
N ILE A 206 -4.62 12.41 15.48
CA ILE A 206 -4.05 11.19 14.92
C ILE A 206 -3.71 11.39 13.44
N ARG A 207 -2.57 10.90 13.05
CA ARG A 207 -2.11 10.73 11.68
C ARG A 207 -2.20 9.25 11.29
N PRO A 208 -1.41 8.72 10.35
CA PRO A 208 -1.42 7.29 10.10
C PRO A 208 -1.23 6.46 11.37
N PHE A 209 -1.84 5.30 11.36
CA PHE A 209 -1.77 4.37 12.48
C PHE A 209 -1.72 2.94 11.98
N THR A 210 -1.36 2.00 12.84
CA THR A 210 -1.42 0.56 12.60
C THR A 210 -1.89 -0.17 13.86
N VAL A 211 -2.35 -1.40 13.68
CA VAL A 211 -2.85 -2.26 14.76
C VAL A 211 -2.18 -3.62 14.72
N ASN A 212 -2.13 -4.31 15.87
CA ASN A 212 -1.70 -5.70 15.92
C ASN A 212 -2.85 -6.66 15.57
N GLY A 213 -2.51 -7.89 15.18
CA GLY A 213 -3.48 -8.88 14.74
C GLY A 213 -4.42 -9.39 15.84
N LYS A 214 -4.03 -9.25 17.11
CA LYS A 214 -4.87 -9.59 18.28
C LYS A 214 -5.90 -8.52 18.63
N ASN A 215 -5.96 -7.41 17.89
CA ASN A 215 -6.86 -6.29 18.19
C ASN A 215 -6.70 -5.77 19.64
N SER A 216 -5.47 -5.72 20.14
CA SER A 216 -5.18 -5.28 21.52
C SER A 216 -4.39 -3.99 21.58
N LEU A 217 -3.57 -3.69 20.57
CA LEU A 217 -2.70 -2.51 20.53
C LEU A 217 -2.89 -1.73 19.24
N VAL A 218 -2.85 -0.41 19.38
CA VAL A 218 -2.75 0.53 18.27
C VAL A 218 -1.49 1.39 18.44
N PHE A 219 -0.79 1.63 17.33
CA PHE A 219 0.36 2.51 17.24
C PHE A 219 0.00 3.68 16.34
N VAL A 220 0.06 4.90 16.85
CA VAL A 220 -0.42 6.09 16.15
C VAL A 220 0.67 7.14 16.02
N ASN A 221 0.83 7.69 14.82
CA ASN A 221 1.52 8.96 14.65
C ASN A 221 0.57 10.09 15.04
N VAL A 222 1.09 11.14 15.67
CA VAL A 222 0.30 12.32 16.05
C VAL A 222 0.98 13.61 15.60
N ASN A 223 0.19 14.66 15.42
CA ASN A 223 0.72 15.96 15.03
C ASN A 223 1.76 16.45 16.05
N GLY A 224 2.83 17.04 15.53
CA GLY A 224 3.88 17.66 16.36
C GLY A 224 4.87 16.70 17.01
N LEU A 225 4.74 15.38 16.79
CA LEU A 225 5.64 14.37 17.36
C LEU A 225 6.51 13.73 16.26
N LEU A 226 7.81 13.81 16.41
CA LEU A 226 8.73 12.92 15.71
C LEU A 226 8.84 11.62 16.53
N GLY A 227 7.93 10.69 16.22
CA GLY A 227 7.70 9.49 17.01
C GLY A 227 6.28 8.96 16.85
N PHE A 228 5.80 8.25 17.86
CA PHE A 228 4.46 7.67 17.87
C PHE A 228 3.95 7.47 19.30
N GLU A 229 2.66 7.22 19.44
CA GLU A 229 2.05 6.82 20.70
C GLU A 229 1.42 5.43 20.59
N VAL A 230 1.27 4.75 21.70
CA VAL A 230 0.67 3.41 21.79
C VAL A 230 -0.61 3.48 22.61
N GLY A 231 -1.67 2.88 22.10
CA GLY A 231 -2.95 2.75 22.80
C GLY A 231 -3.35 1.30 22.99
N ASP A 232 -4.13 1.05 24.02
CA ASP A 232 -4.76 -0.23 24.32
C ASP A 232 -6.19 -0.20 23.80
N LEU A 233 -6.47 -1.07 22.83
CA LEU A 233 -7.77 -1.16 22.15
C LEU A 233 -8.87 -1.75 23.06
N GLN A 234 -8.49 -2.51 24.10
CA GLN A 234 -9.44 -3.13 25.03
C GLN A 234 -9.87 -2.17 26.14
N THR A 235 -8.92 -1.41 26.69
CA THR A 235 -9.20 -0.47 27.78
C THR A 235 -9.50 0.95 27.30
N GLY A 236 -9.26 1.25 26.03
CA GLY A 236 -9.43 2.58 25.45
C GLY A 236 -8.38 3.61 25.90
N LYS A 237 -7.31 3.20 26.56
CA LYS A 237 -6.32 4.11 27.14
C LYS A 237 -5.07 4.25 26.30
N LYS A 238 -4.49 5.45 26.26
CA LYS A 238 -3.12 5.65 25.84
C LYS A 238 -2.18 5.00 26.86
N LEU A 239 -1.20 4.22 26.37
CA LEU A 239 -0.21 3.53 27.20
C LEU A 239 1.13 4.22 27.20
N TYR A 240 1.67 4.55 26.03
CA TYR A 240 3.04 5.03 25.88
C TYR A 240 3.14 6.19 24.90
N HIS A 241 4.14 7.03 25.13
CA HIS A 241 4.63 8.07 24.24
C HIS A 241 6.09 7.74 23.91
N VAL A 242 6.43 7.65 22.63
CA VAL A 242 7.74 7.20 22.15
C VAL A 242 8.29 8.21 21.14
N GLU A 243 9.42 8.82 21.47
CA GLU A 243 10.17 9.72 20.60
C GLU A 243 11.24 8.97 19.81
N ILE A 244 11.57 9.46 18.62
CA ILE A 244 12.70 8.97 17.83
C ILE A 244 13.98 9.61 18.35
N GLU A 245 14.94 8.78 18.76
CA GLU A 245 16.22 9.20 19.29
C GLU A 245 17.25 9.45 18.17
N GLY A 246 18.17 10.42 18.41
CA GLY A 246 19.28 10.72 17.51
C GLY A 246 18.92 11.56 16.28
N TYR A 247 17.66 11.99 16.15
CA TYR A 247 17.17 12.82 15.05
C TYR A 247 16.46 14.06 15.58
N LYS A 248 16.57 15.16 14.82
CA LYS A 248 15.83 16.39 15.13
C LYS A 248 14.59 16.45 14.27
N GLN A 249 13.50 16.91 14.86
CA GLN A 249 12.30 17.26 14.10
C GLN A 249 12.64 18.36 13.12
N GLY A 250 12.52 18.05 11.85
CA GLY A 250 12.71 19.02 10.79
C GLY A 250 11.39 19.68 10.36
N GLU A 251 11.46 20.45 9.29
CA GLU A 251 10.29 21.09 8.70
C GLU A 251 9.31 20.04 8.18
N VAL A 252 8.02 20.23 8.49
CA VAL A 252 6.93 19.40 7.96
C VAL A 252 6.62 19.84 6.53
N LYS A 253 6.95 19.00 5.56
CA LYS A 253 6.86 19.35 4.13
C LYS A 253 5.61 18.80 3.44
N ARG A 254 5.53 17.49 3.23
CA ARG A 254 4.52 16.87 2.37
C ARG A 254 3.29 16.37 3.13
N HIS A 255 3.43 15.99 4.38
CA HIS A 255 2.48 15.11 5.06
C HIS A 255 1.79 15.70 6.29
N GLY A 256 2.08 16.92 6.66
CA GLY A 256 1.39 17.62 7.76
C GLY A 256 1.75 17.16 9.18
N CYS A 257 2.70 16.23 9.35
CA CYS A 257 3.25 15.83 10.65
C CYS A 257 4.71 15.34 10.49
N PRO A 258 5.52 15.38 11.55
CA PRO A 258 6.92 14.97 11.51
C PRO A 258 7.08 13.50 11.12
N SER A 259 6.37 12.60 11.82
CA SER A 259 6.27 11.20 11.48
C SER A 259 4.97 10.95 10.70
N HIS A 260 5.09 10.49 9.46
CA HIS A 260 3.94 10.11 8.64
C HIS A 260 4.24 8.75 8.00
N GLY A 261 3.34 7.81 8.13
CA GLY A 261 3.59 6.41 7.81
C GLY A 261 4.18 5.65 9.00
N ILE A 262 3.40 4.70 9.47
CA ILE A 262 3.75 3.77 10.54
C ILE A 262 3.24 2.39 10.14
N ALA A 263 4.09 1.38 10.30
CA ALA A 263 3.77 0.03 9.85
C ALA A 263 4.33 -1.01 10.82
N LEU A 264 3.52 -1.97 11.21
CA LEU A 264 3.92 -3.14 11.97
C LEU A 264 4.20 -4.29 11.01
N THR A 265 5.34 -4.96 11.17
CA THR A 265 5.64 -6.15 10.36
C THR A 265 4.57 -7.22 10.55
N PRO A 266 4.27 -8.05 9.52
CA PRO A 266 3.26 -9.11 9.66
C PRO A 266 3.52 -10.09 10.81
N ASP A 267 4.79 -10.29 11.19
CA ASP A 267 5.21 -11.12 12.32
C ASP A 267 5.24 -10.35 13.67
N GLU A 268 4.88 -9.06 13.66
CA GLU A 268 4.79 -8.13 14.81
C GLU A 268 6.09 -7.93 15.59
N LYS A 269 7.23 -8.25 14.99
CA LYS A 269 8.51 -8.05 15.69
C LYS A 269 9.06 -6.65 15.56
N GLU A 270 8.72 -5.94 14.48
CA GLU A 270 9.24 -4.61 14.24
C GLU A 270 8.13 -3.62 13.87
N LEU A 271 8.21 -2.43 14.44
CA LEU A 271 7.42 -1.26 14.05
C LEU A 271 8.33 -0.29 13.30
N TRP A 272 7.92 0.08 12.09
CA TRP A 272 8.66 1.00 11.24
C TRP A 272 7.94 2.34 11.15
N VAL A 273 8.69 3.43 11.30
CA VAL A 273 8.18 4.81 11.33
C VAL A 273 8.88 5.64 10.27
N ALA A 274 8.14 6.31 9.42
CA ALA A 274 8.66 7.18 8.37
C ALA A 274 8.94 8.60 8.90
N ASP A 275 10.09 9.14 8.52
CA ASP A 275 10.53 10.52 8.82
C ASP A 275 10.92 11.22 7.51
N CYS A 276 10.01 12.05 7.02
CA CYS A 276 10.18 12.78 5.78
C CYS A 276 11.31 13.81 5.84
N ALA A 277 11.41 14.57 6.92
CA ALA A 277 12.36 15.66 7.04
C ALA A 277 13.81 15.16 7.05
N ASN A 278 14.03 14.02 7.68
CA ASN A 278 15.34 13.37 7.75
C ASN A 278 15.55 12.33 6.62
N THR A 279 14.58 12.15 5.70
CA THR A 279 14.64 11.10 4.65
C THR A 279 15.02 9.74 5.22
N ALA A 280 14.34 9.30 6.28
CA ALA A 280 14.71 8.11 7.03
C ALA A 280 13.51 7.25 7.41
N ILE A 281 13.76 5.97 7.62
CA ILE A 281 12.87 5.05 8.29
C ILE A 281 13.54 4.62 9.60
N HIS A 282 12.78 4.68 10.69
CA HIS A 282 13.18 4.27 12.03
C HIS A 282 12.51 2.95 12.39
N VAL A 283 13.29 2.00 12.86
CA VAL A 283 12.86 0.63 13.18
C VAL A 283 12.90 0.43 14.68
N PHE A 284 11.79 -0.03 15.24
CA PHE A 284 11.63 -0.31 16.66
C PHE A 284 11.40 -1.82 16.87
N ASP A 285 11.94 -2.34 17.98
CA ASP A 285 11.57 -3.66 18.50
C ASP A 285 10.16 -3.58 19.10
N ALA A 286 9.19 -4.19 18.44
CA ALA A 286 7.80 -4.22 18.88
C ALA A 286 7.49 -5.44 19.77
N THR A 287 8.47 -6.28 20.08
CA THR A 287 8.30 -7.43 20.99
C THR A 287 8.32 -7.01 22.46
N VAL A 288 8.72 -5.77 22.73
CA VAL A 288 8.77 -5.15 24.07
C VAL A 288 7.90 -3.90 24.12
N MET A 289 7.38 -3.54 25.30
CA MET A 289 6.56 -2.36 25.51
C MET A 289 7.16 -1.46 26.62
N PRO A 290 7.35 -0.16 26.36
CA PRO A 290 7.20 0.51 25.06
C PRO A 290 8.18 -0.03 24.00
N PRO A 291 7.86 0.07 22.71
CA PRO A 291 8.77 -0.34 21.64
C PRO A 291 10.10 0.42 21.71
N LYS A 292 11.22 -0.29 21.47
CA LYS A 292 12.57 0.28 21.57
C LYS A 292 13.20 0.48 20.20
N GLN A 293 13.75 1.66 19.95
CA GLN A 293 14.47 1.94 18.71
C GLN A 293 15.68 1.02 18.55
N LYS A 294 15.75 0.32 17.41
CA LYS A 294 16.82 -0.61 17.04
C LYS A 294 17.82 0.00 16.09
N THR A 295 17.30 0.64 15.03
CA THR A 295 18.11 1.19 13.95
C THR A 295 17.33 2.21 13.15
N SER A 296 18.04 2.94 12.31
CA SER A 296 17.48 3.85 11.33
C SER A 296 18.27 3.75 10.04
N PHE A 297 17.61 3.92 8.88
CA PHE A 297 18.28 3.91 7.60
C PHE A 297 17.71 4.97 6.67
N LYS A 298 18.51 5.40 5.70
CA LYS A 298 18.17 6.48 4.78
C LYS A 298 17.37 5.97 3.59
N MET A 299 16.47 6.83 3.13
CA MET A 299 15.72 6.68 1.89
C MET A 299 16.16 7.79 0.91
N ARG A 300 15.89 7.60 -0.38
CA ARG A 300 16.31 8.58 -1.42
C ARG A 300 15.57 9.92 -1.36
N ASP A 301 14.34 9.93 -0.79
CA ASP A 301 13.50 11.14 -0.74
C ASP A 301 12.64 11.13 0.54
N CYS A 302 11.79 12.15 0.69
CA CYS A 302 10.80 12.29 1.75
C CYS A 302 9.86 11.08 1.78
N VAL A 303 10.13 10.15 2.69
CA VAL A 303 9.28 8.98 2.92
C VAL A 303 8.07 9.36 3.77
N GLY A 304 6.87 9.01 3.26
CA GLY A 304 5.61 9.31 3.95
C GLY A 304 4.73 8.09 4.17
N TRP A 305 5.12 6.93 3.66
CA TRP A 305 4.34 5.70 3.82
C TRP A 305 5.21 4.45 3.77
N ILE A 306 4.78 3.43 4.50
CA ILE A 306 5.40 2.12 4.54
C ILE A 306 4.28 1.08 4.59
N SER A 307 4.40 0.04 3.77
CA SER A 307 3.64 -1.20 3.92
C SER A 307 4.57 -2.39 3.72
N PHE A 308 4.09 -3.60 4.00
CA PHE A 308 4.90 -4.82 3.87
C PHE A 308 4.28 -5.76 2.85
N SER A 309 5.13 -6.57 2.20
CA SER A 309 4.68 -7.71 1.42
C SER A 309 3.89 -8.69 2.30
N MET A 310 2.99 -9.46 1.68
CA MET A 310 2.17 -10.44 2.40
C MET A 310 3.00 -11.44 3.22
N ASP A 311 4.20 -11.79 2.73
CA ASP A 311 5.13 -12.69 3.41
C ASP A 311 6.07 -11.98 4.41
N GLY A 312 6.01 -10.65 4.48
CA GLY A 312 6.79 -9.82 5.40
C GLY A 312 8.28 -9.73 5.09
N LYS A 313 8.74 -10.20 3.92
CA LYS A 313 10.17 -10.18 3.59
C LYS A 313 10.66 -8.83 3.07
N VAL A 314 9.78 -8.07 2.44
CA VAL A 314 10.11 -6.74 1.94
C VAL A 314 9.13 -5.69 2.45
N ALA A 315 9.63 -4.47 2.57
CA ALA A 315 8.84 -3.27 2.81
C ALA A 315 8.75 -2.44 1.51
N TYR A 316 7.58 -1.93 1.25
CA TYR A 316 7.31 -0.99 0.18
C TYR A 316 7.24 0.42 0.76
N SER A 317 8.09 1.32 0.31
CA SER A 317 8.09 2.71 0.73
C SER A 317 7.40 3.62 -0.27
N SER A 318 6.88 4.75 0.20
CA SER A 318 6.27 5.76 -0.69
C SER A 318 7.27 6.40 -1.67
N THR A 319 8.57 6.27 -1.42
CA THR A 319 9.61 6.72 -2.36
C THR A 319 9.80 5.78 -3.55
N GLY A 320 9.04 4.66 -3.58
CA GLY A 320 9.16 3.63 -4.61
C GLY A 320 10.37 2.71 -4.45
N GLU A 321 11.10 2.84 -3.36
CA GLU A 321 12.15 1.89 -2.99
C GLU A 321 11.54 0.68 -2.29
N VAL A 322 12.02 -0.50 -2.64
CA VAL A 322 11.69 -1.77 -2.01
C VAL A 322 12.85 -2.15 -1.10
N VAL A 323 12.54 -2.39 0.16
CA VAL A 323 13.56 -2.64 1.20
C VAL A 323 13.43 -4.06 1.72
N ASP A 324 14.51 -4.81 1.73
CA ASP A 324 14.60 -6.12 2.40
C ASP A 324 14.48 -5.94 3.91
N VAL A 325 13.49 -6.59 4.51
CA VAL A 325 13.16 -6.41 5.94
C VAL A 325 14.27 -6.89 6.87
N ALA A 326 14.98 -7.96 6.51
CA ALA A 326 16.03 -8.52 7.36
C ALA A 326 17.29 -7.64 7.37
N SER A 327 17.76 -7.22 6.20
CA SER A 327 19.01 -6.46 6.05
C SER A 327 18.84 -4.94 6.09
N LYS A 328 17.61 -4.41 5.99
CA LYS A 328 17.29 -2.98 5.87
C LYS A 328 17.92 -2.31 4.64
N LYS A 329 18.21 -3.11 3.60
CA LYS A 329 18.81 -2.61 2.36
C LYS A 329 17.77 -2.46 1.27
N VAL A 330 17.91 -1.41 0.45
CA VAL A 330 17.12 -1.25 -0.77
C VAL A 330 17.55 -2.35 -1.76
N VAL A 331 16.58 -3.12 -2.24
CA VAL A 331 16.77 -4.25 -3.17
C VAL A 331 16.20 -3.97 -4.55
N ALA A 332 15.28 -3.00 -4.67
CA ALA A 332 14.73 -2.53 -5.94
C ALA A 332 14.23 -1.10 -5.81
N ALA A 333 14.04 -0.44 -6.94
CA ALA A 333 13.37 0.85 -7.06
C ALA A 333 12.41 0.81 -8.25
N LEU A 334 11.18 1.24 -8.03
CA LEU A 334 10.12 1.20 -9.04
C LEU A 334 10.36 2.25 -10.13
N GLN A 335 10.19 1.83 -11.37
CA GLN A 335 10.22 2.69 -12.55
C GLN A 335 9.04 2.37 -13.46
N ASP A 336 8.44 3.42 -14.05
CA ASP A 336 7.34 3.27 -15.00
C ASP A 336 7.81 2.73 -16.36
N GLU A 337 6.91 2.66 -17.34
CA GLU A 337 7.16 2.20 -18.71
C GLU A 337 8.21 3.03 -19.47
N ALA A 338 8.45 4.28 -19.05
CA ALA A 338 9.43 5.19 -19.64
C ALA A 338 10.75 5.23 -18.83
N GLY A 339 10.83 4.50 -17.73
CA GLY A 339 12.00 4.50 -16.85
C GLY A 339 12.02 5.64 -15.83
N HIS A 340 10.91 6.38 -15.66
CA HIS A 340 10.81 7.42 -14.66
C HIS A 340 10.54 6.80 -13.28
N GLU A 341 11.01 7.49 -12.24
CA GLU A 341 10.75 7.08 -10.85
C GLU A 341 9.26 7.05 -10.53
N VAL A 342 8.84 5.99 -9.82
CA VAL A 342 7.48 5.87 -9.29
C VAL A 342 7.52 6.08 -7.78
N GLN A 343 6.70 7.02 -7.28
CA GLN A 343 6.48 7.25 -5.85
C GLN A 343 4.99 7.22 -5.57
N SER A 344 4.56 6.47 -4.57
CA SER A 344 3.17 6.43 -4.13
C SER A 344 3.05 5.93 -2.70
N GLU A 345 2.10 6.50 -1.97
CA GLU A 345 1.67 6.01 -0.66
C GLU A 345 0.54 4.96 -0.75
N LYS A 346 0.11 4.60 -1.96
CA LYS A 346 -1.07 3.78 -2.24
C LYS A 346 -0.64 2.57 -3.06
N LEU A 347 -0.17 1.55 -2.36
CA LEU A 347 0.36 0.33 -2.97
C LEU A 347 0.05 -0.89 -2.12
N LEU A 348 -0.09 -2.03 -2.78
CA LEU A 348 -0.29 -3.34 -2.17
C LEU A 348 0.10 -4.45 -3.15
N ASP A 349 0.43 -5.63 -2.64
CA ASP A 349 0.76 -6.79 -3.45
C ASP A 349 -0.44 -7.75 -3.61
N LEU A 350 -0.47 -8.45 -4.74
CA LEU A 350 -1.43 -9.50 -5.05
C LEU A 350 -0.72 -10.77 -5.49
N THR A 351 -1.27 -11.92 -5.09
CA THR A 351 -0.90 -13.22 -5.66
C THR A 351 -1.99 -13.68 -6.62
N ILE A 352 -1.59 -14.02 -7.84
CA ILE A 352 -2.48 -14.49 -8.90
C ILE A 352 -2.07 -15.89 -9.31
N ALA A 353 -3.03 -16.82 -9.31
CA ALA A 353 -2.86 -18.17 -9.82
C ALA A 353 -4.00 -18.50 -10.80
N GLU A 354 -3.69 -19.11 -11.93
CA GLU A 354 -4.68 -19.51 -12.95
C GLU A 354 -5.65 -18.38 -13.36
N GLY A 355 -5.14 -17.13 -13.40
CA GLY A 355 -5.96 -15.95 -13.74
C GLY A 355 -6.92 -15.49 -12.64
N LYS A 356 -6.75 -15.96 -11.40
CA LYS A 356 -7.54 -15.55 -10.23
C LYS A 356 -6.65 -14.97 -9.16
N VAL A 357 -7.13 -13.95 -8.47
CA VAL A 357 -6.49 -13.43 -7.26
C VAL A 357 -6.70 -14.43 -6.13
N ILE A 358 -5.61 -14.95 -5.55
CA ILE A 358 -5.65 -15.90 -4.44
C ILE A 358 -5.11 -15.31 -3.14
N GLY A 359 -4.42 -14.17 -3.21
CA GLY A 359 -3.90 -13.42 -2.07
C GLY A 359 -3.95 -11.93 -2.34
N ALA A 360 -4.24 -11.15 -1.31
CA ALA A 360 -4.24 -9.69 -1.38
C ALA A 360 -3.56 -9.11 -0.13
N GLY A 361 -2.60 -8.23 -0.36
CA GLY A 361 -1.95 -7.42 0.67
C GLY A 361 -2.80 -6.24 1.10
N ASN A 362 -2.21 -5.40 1.93
CA ASN A 362 -2.87 -4.22 2.48
C ASN A 362 -1.99 -2.99 2.25
N GLN A 363 -2.62 -1.84 1.96
CA GLN A 363 -1.90 -0.57 1.87
C GLN A 363 -1.34 -0.11 3.23
N PHE A 364 -1.83 -0.67 4.32
CA PHE A 364 -1.30 -0.44 5.67
C PHE A 364 -0.40 -1.61 6.08
N GLY A 365 0.69 -1.33 6.77
CA GLY A 365 1.46 -2.36 7.45
C GLY A 365 0.78 -2.71 8.77
N VAL A 366 -0.04 -3.76 8.77
CA VAL A 366 -0.78 -4.24 9.94
C VAL A 366 -0.23 -5.57 10.44
N GLY A 367 -0.27 -5.78 11.76
CA GLY A 367 0.08 -7.06 12.37
C GLY A 367 -0.89 -8.18 11.98
N LYS A 368 -0.40 -9.43 12.05
CA LYS A 368 -1.17 -10.62 11.66
C LYS A 368 -1.11 -11.76 12.70
N LYS A 369 -0.62 -11.48 13.93
CA LYS A 369 -0.44 -12.49 14.99
C LYS A 369 -1.43 -12.34 16.13
#